data_721e6e27b238d673fdf82ab42d30658c
#
_entry.id   721e6e27b238d673fdf82ab42d30658c
#
_cell.length_a   1.000
_cell.length_b   1.000
_cell.length_c   1.000
_cell.angle_alpha   90.00
_cell.angle_beta   90.00
_cell.angle_gamma   90.00
#
_symmetry.space_group_name_H-M   'P 1'
#
loop_
_entity.id
_entity.type
_entity.pdbx_description
1 polymer ?
#
loop_
_entity_poly.entity_id
_entity_poly.type
_entity_poly.pdbx_seq_one_letter_code
_entity_poly.pdbx_strand_id
1 'polypeptide(L)' 'MIQNDTEFEATQYRLAQFEKVVRGLRHELSLQAFGDCVQGYMLEIQRMREEIDAYLLRPLHASFHSSK' A
#
# COMPACT_ATOMS: atom_id res chain seq x y z
N MET A 1 9.96 -5.73 0.18
CA MET A 1 10.46 -4.59 -0.61
C MET A 1 10.23 -4.81 -2.09
N ILE A 2 9.78 -3.78 -2.78
CA ILE A 2 9.50 -3.87 -4.21
C ILE A 2 10.79 -3.78 -5.00
N GLN A 3 11.04 -4.75 -5.88
CA GLN A 3 12.29 -4.83 -6.62
C GLN A 3 12.14 -4.46 -8.10
N ASN A 4 10.94 -4.61 -8.64
CA ASN A 4 10.72 -4.41 -10.07
C ASN A 4 9.27 -4.04 -10.33
N ASP A 5 8.95 -3.71 -11.58
CA ASP A 5 7.61 -3.25 -11.94
C ASP A 5 6.55 -4.32 -11.71
N THR A 6 6.89 -5.59 -11.90
CA THR A 6 5.93 -6.67 -11.66
C THR A 6 5.52 -6.70 -10.19
N GLU A 7 6.50 -6.60 -9.29
CA GLU A 7 6.21 -6.55 -7.86
C GLU A 7 5.47 -5.28 -7.48
N PHE A 8 5.81 -4.17 -8.13
CA PHE A 8 5.13 -2.90 -7.90
C PHE A 8 3.65 -3.01 -8.22
N GLU A 9 3.32 -3.58 -9.38
CA GLU A 9 1.93 -3.75 -9.78
C GLU A 9 1.20 -4.70 -8.85
N ALA A 10 1.86 -5.77 -8.43
CA ALA A 10 1.26 -6.71 -7.49
C ALA A 10 0.97 -6.05 -6.15
N THR A 11 1.87 -5.19 -5.69
CA THR A 11 1.68 -4.47 -4.44
C THR A 11 0.53 -3.47 -4.56
N GLN A 12 0.43 -2.77 -5.69
CA GLN A 12 -0.69 -1.86 -5.93
C GLN A 12 -2.02 -2.59 -5.93
N TYR A 13 -2.04 -3.76 -6.56
CA TYR A 13 -3.26 -4.56 -6.60
C TYR A 13 -3.66 -4.98 -5.18
N ARG A 14 -2.70 -5.46 -4.42
CA ARG A 14 -2.96 -5.88 -3.04
C ARG A 14 -3.44 -4.73 -2.18
N LEU A 15 -2.84 -3.56 -2.36
CA LEU A 15 -3.26 -2.36 -1.64
C LEU A 15 -4.73 -2.05 -1.95
N ALA A 16 -5.10 -2.09 -3.22
CA ALA A 16 -6.47 -1.81 -3.63
C ALA A 16 -7.44 -2.82 -3.01
N GLN A 17 -7.04 -4.09 -2.93
CA GLN A 17 -7.88 -5.13 -2.31
C GLN A 17 -8.07 -4.86 -0.82
N PHE A 18 -7.00 -4.50 -0.13
CA PHE A 18 -7.09 -4.19 1.30
C PHE A 18 -7.99 -2.99 1.55
N GLU A 19 -7.86 -1.97 0.72
CA GLU A 19 -8.71 -0.79 0.84
C GLU A 19 -10.19 -1.13 0.59
N LYS A 20 -10.43 -2.01 -0.35
CA LYS A 20 -11.78 -2.46 -0.64
C LYS A 20 -12.38 -3.22 0.54
N VAL A 21 -11.57 -4.08 1.18
CA VAL A 21 -12.00 -4.82 2.36
C VAL A 21 -12.36 -3.85 3.49
N VAL A 22 -11.51 -2.86 3.72
CA VAL A 22 -11.76 -1.87 4.78
C VAL A 22 -13.07 -1.12 4.51
N ARG A 23 -13.30 -0.71 3.27
CA ARG A 23 -14.56 -0.03 2.93
C ARG A 23 -15.77 -0.92 3.17
N GLY A 24 -15.65 -2.21 2.86
CA GLY A 24 -16.73 -3.15 3.11
C GLY A 24 -17.02 -3.33 4.58
N LEU A 25 -15.97 -3.48 5.39
CA LEU A 25 -16.13 -3.63 6.83
C LEU A 25 -16.81 -2.39 7.45
N ARG A 26 -16.53 -1.23 6.90
CA ARG A 26 -17.10 0.00 7.39
C ARG A 26 -18.62 0.02 7.27
N HIS A 27 -19.17 -0.66 6.27
CA HIS A 27 -20.61 -0.74 6.06
C HIS A 27 -21.27 -1.83 6.87
N GLU A 28 -20.52 -2.85 7.27
CA GLU A 28 -21.10 -4.05 7.88
C GLU A 28 -20.97 -4.09 9.39
N LEU A 29 -20.01 -3.37 9.96
CA LEU A 29 -19.71 -3.47 11.37
C LEU A 29 -20.13 -2.22 12.12
N SER A 30 -20.37 -2.37 13.43
CA SER A 30 -20.56 -1.23 14.31
C SER A 30 -19.26 -0.44 14.35
N LEU A 31 -19.35 0.80 14.80
CA LEU A 31 -18.19 1.68 14.85
C LEU A 31 -17.05 1.08 15.68
N GLN A 32 -17.40 0.51 16.83
CA GLN A 32 -16.39 -0.07 17.71
C GLN A 32 -15.77 -1.33 17.08
N ALA A 33 -16.61 -2.22 16.54
CA ALA A 33 -16.11 -3.43 15.93
C ALA A 33 -15.25 -3.12 14.71
N PHE A 34 -15.61 -2.10 13.93
CA PHE A 34 -14.82 -1.66 12.79
C PHE A 34 -13.43 -1.22 13.25
N GLY A 35 -13.36 -0.39 14.29
CA GLY A 35 -12.08 0.07 14.81
C GLY A 35 -11.16 -1.06 15.22
N ASP A 36 -11.74 -2.08 15.90
CA ASP A 36 -10.95 -3.23 16.35
C ASP A 36 -10.44 -4.07 15.18
N CYS A 37 -11.29 -4.26 14.16
CA CYS A 37 -10.93 -5.11 13.03
C CYS A 37 -9.99 -4.44 12.05
N VAL A 38 -10.08 -3.12 11.92
CA VAL A 38 -9.38 -2.41 10.85
C VAL A 38 -7.92 -2.14 11.14
N GLN A 39 -7.51 -2.21 12.41
CA GLN A 39 -6.14 -1.81 12.78
C GLN A 39 -5.07 -2.59 12.01
N GLY A 40 -5.22 -3.90 11.93
CA GLY A 40 -4.25 -4.72 11.19
C GLY A 40 -4.21 -4.36 9.73
N TYR A 41 -5.38 -4.15 9.12
CA TYR A 41 -5.45 -3.76 7.72
C TYR A 41 -4.78 -2.41 7.48
N MET A 42 -5.00 -1.46 8.38
CA MET A 42 -4.42 -0.13 8.20
C MET A 42 -2.90 -0.14 8.31
N LEU A 43 -2.34 -0.98 9.18
CA LEU A 43 -0.90 -1.12 9.25
C LEU A 43 -0.33 -1.69 7.96
N GLU A 44 -0.99 -2.69 7.39
CA GLU A 44 -0.54 -3.27 6.12
C GLU A 44 -0.69 -2.27 4.97
N ILE A 45 -1.79 -1.52 4.95
CA ILE A 45 -2.01 -0.50 3.94
C ILE A 45 -0.90 0.55 4.00
N GLN A 46 -0.59 1.00 5.20
CA GLN A 46 0.47 2.00 5.37
C GLN A 46 1.82 1.47 4.91
N ARG A 47 2.14 0.23 5.27
CA ARG A 47 3.41 -0.37 4.86
C ARG A 47 3.50 -0.50 3.34
N MET A 48 2.42 -0.93 2.70
CA MET A 48 2.41 -1.05 1.24
C MET A 48 2.56 0.30 0.55
N ARG A 49 1.92 1.34 1.09
CA ARG A 49 2.08 2.68 0.54
C ARG A 49 3.52 3.18 0.65
N GLU A 50 4.15 2.89 1.79
CA GLU A 50 5.54 3.28 1.97
C GLU A 50 6.47 2.55 1.02
N GLU A 51 6.21 1.26 0.77
CA GLU A 51 6.99 0.49 -0.19
C GLU A 51 6.82 1.01 -1.60
N ILE A 52 5.59 1.37 -1.96
CA ILE A 52 5.31 1.94 -3.28
C ILE A 52 6.04 3.26 -3.45
N ASP A 53 5.96 4.12 -2.45
CA ASP A 53 6.64 5.41 -2.50
C ASP A 53 8.14 5.24 -2.64
N ALA A 54 8.72 4.34 -1.86
CA ALA A 54 10.15 4.08 -1.93
C ALA A 54 10.57 3.59 -3.30
N TYR A 55 9.76 2.72 -3.90
CA TYR A 55 10.06 2.20 -5.22
C TYR A 55 9.99 3.31 -6.28
N LEU A 56 8.96 4.13 -6.22
CA LEU A 56 8.79 5.20 -7.20
C LEU A 56 9.91 6.22 -7.14
N LEU A 57 10.45 6.46 -5.96
CA LEU A 57 11.54 7.41 -5.81
C LEU A 57 12.87 6.87 -6.29
N ARG A 58 13.07 5.55 -6.20
CA ARG A 58 14.35 4.93 -6.55
C ARG A 58 14.76 5.14 -8.01
N PRO A 59 13.92 4.81 -8.99
CA PRO A 59 14.31 4.99 -10.39
C PRO A 59 14.58 6.45 -10.73
N LEU A 60 13.77 7.32 -10.17
CA LEU A 60 13.92 8.74 -10.43
C LEU A 60 15.25 9.25 -9.89
N HIS A 61 15.59 8.81 -8.69
CA HIS A 61 16.85 9.15 -8.06
C HIS A 61 18.03 8.62 -8.86
N ALA A 62 17.93 7.38 -9.29
CA ALA A 62 18.97 6.76 -10.11
C ALA A 62 19.13 7.49 -11.45
N SER A 63 18.03 7.92 -12.04
CA SER A 63 18.08 8.66 -13.30
C SER A 63 18.82 9.98 -13.15
N PHE A 64 18.59 10.66 -12.08
CA PHE A 64 19.31 11.91 -11.81
C PHE A 64 20.79 11.67 -11.71
N HIS A 65 21.19 10.64 -11.01
CA HIS A 65 22.59 10.29 -10.91
C HIS A 65 23.18 9.97 -12.25
N SER A 66 22.45 9.22 -13.06
CA SER A 66 22.93 8.83 -14.38
C SER A 66 23.11 10.01 -15.30
N SER A 67 22.29 11.02 -15.15
CA SER A 67 22.33 12.19 -16.00
C SER A 67 23.53 13.09 -15.73
N LYS A 68 24.10 12.90 -14.59
CA LYS A 68 25.21 13.76 -14.21
C LYS A 68 26.55 13.14 -14.47
#